data_4841bbf6a1c5bdb15fa24e5b9f21f83d
#
_entry.id   4841bbf6a1c5bdb15fa24e5b9f21f83d
#
_cell.length_a   1.000
_cell.length_b   1.000
_cell.length_c   1.000
_cell.angle_alpha   90.00
_cell.angle_beta   90.00
_cell.angle_gamma   90.00
#
_symmetry.space_group_name_H-M   'P 1'
#
loop_
_entity.id
_entity.type
_entity.pdbx_description
1 polymer ?
#
loop_
_entity_poly.entity_id
_entity_poly.type
_entity_poly.pdbx_seq_one_letter_code
_entity_poly.pdbx_strand_id
1 'polypeptide(L)'
;MLRRILLALAVVIAVTAVGQEYKLHATKSHPGQGGAGWVTASGDRINYDKLKNYQIRWVALSHDMFKQHGFKMGDVIIVESETTPAINGEWVVKDKMGPRLRKRIDFLTPRGDKYNFRNGAVTIRKKKKDE
;
A
#
# COMPACT_ATOMS: atom_id res chain seq x y z
N MET A 1 42.53 -23.32 -13.59
CA MET A 1 41.56 -23.09 -14.67
C MET A 1 40.12 -23.18 -14.19
N LEU A 2 39.76 -24.24 -13.51
CA LEU A 2 38.40 -24.41 -12.97
C LEU A 2 38.00 -23.42 -11.90
N ARG A 3 38.97 -22.88 -11.19
CA ARG A 3 38.74 -21.90 -10.09
C ARG A 3 38.12 -20.59 -10.57
N ARG A 4 38.34 -20.19 -11.82
CA ARG A 4 37.83 -18.92 -12.35
C ARG A 4 36.32 -18.95 -12.55
N ILE A 5 35.77 -20.11 -12.83
CA ILE A 5 34.33 -20.30 -13.04
C ILE A 5 33.55 -20.18 -11.75
N LEU A 6 34.12 -20.64 -10.63
CA LEU A 6 33.51 -20.56 -9.31
C LEU A 6 33.38 -19.14 -8.79
N LEU A 7 34.34 -18.29 -9.10
CA LEU A 7 34.30 -16.87 -8.69
C LEU A 7 33.20 -16.10 -9.42
N ALA A 8 32.95 -16.40 -10.69
CA ALA A 8 31.90 -15.76 -11.45
C ALA A 8 30.50 -16.11 -10.92
N LEU A 9 30.30 -17.34 -10.46
CA LEU A 9 29.03 -17.77 -9.87
C LEU A 9 28.72 -17.11 -8.53
N ALA A 10 29.73 -16.82 -7.74
CA ALA A 10 29.55 -16.19 -6.44
C ALA A 10 28.98 -14.77 -6.54
N VAL A 11 29.27 -14.05 -7.62
CA VAL A 11 28.79 -12.67 -7.83
C VAL A 11 27.28 -12.66 -8.15
N VAL A 12 26.77 -13.69 -8.83
CA VAL A 12 25.34 -13.76 -9.21
C VAL A 12 24.43 -13.96 -8.00
N ILE A 13 24.91 -14.55 -6.93
CA ILE A 13 24.14 -14.82 -5.71
C ILE A 13 23.83 -13.55 -4.93
N ALA A 14 24.54 -12.44 -5.18
CA ALA A 14 24.35 -11.19 -4.47
C ALA A 14 23.09 -10.41 -4.90
N VAL A 15 22.37 -10.85 -5.93
CA VAL A 15 21.15 -10.18 -6.38
C VAL A 15 20.01 -10.47 -5.40
N THR A 16 19.50 -9.42 -4.76
CA THR A 16 18.37 -9.53 -3.85
C THR A 16 17.04 -9.58 -4.62
N ALA A 17 16.18 -10.50 -4.24
CA ALA A 17 14.85 -10.60 -4.83
C ALA A 17 13.98 -9.45 -4.34
N VAL A 18 13.28 -8.79 -5.27
CA VAL A 18 12.22 -7.84 -4.94
C VAL A 18 10.96 -8.63 -4.61
N GLY A 19 10.19 -8.19 -3.60
CA GLY A 19 8.91 -8.80 -3.27
C GLY A 19 7.92 -8.68 -4.42
N GLN A 20 6.90 -9.54 -4.38
CA GLN A 20 5.83 -9.53 -5.37
C GLN A 20 5.13 -8.18 -5.42
N GLU A 21 4.96 -7.64 -6.62
CA GLU A 21 4.28 -6.38 -6.86
C GLU A 21 2.88 -6.61 -7.42
N TYR A 22 1.96 -5.71 -7.07
CA TYR A 22 0.58 -5.73 -7.53
C TYR A 22 0.20 -4.37 -8.07
N LYS A 23 -0.39 -4.34 -9.25
CA LYS A 23 -0.89 -3.12 -9.87
C LYS A 23 -2.37 -2.98 -9.55
N LEU A 24 -2.73 -1.88 -8.87
CA LEU A 24 -4.08 -1.63 -8.40
C LEU A 24 -4.59 -0.29 -8.91
N HIS A 25 -5.91 -0.18 -9.05
CA HIS A 25 -6.55 1.11 -9.30
C HIS A 25 -6.74 1.84 -7.97
N ALA A 26 -6.24 3.06 -7.90
CA ALA A 26 -6.23 3.85 -6.67
C ALA A 26 -7.33 4.91 -6.68
N THR A 27 -8.01 5.01 -5.55
CA THR A 27 -8.95 6.08 -5.22
C THR A 27 -8.59 6.65 -3.86
N LYS A 28 -9.25 7.71 -3.45
CA LYS A 28 -9.14 8.27 -2.10
C LYS A 28 -10.50 8.48 -1.49
N SER A 29 -10.55 8.50 -0.17
CA SER A 29 -11.73 8.88 0.58
C SER A 29 -11.33 9.55 1.89
N HIS A 30 -12.22 10.37 2.45
CA HIS A 30 -12.05 10.93 3.77
C HIS A 30 -13.10 10.37 4.74
N PRO A 31 -12.88 10.41 6.06
CA PRO A 31 -13.86 9.93 7.02
C PRO A 31 -15.20 10.65 6.85
N GLY A 32 -16.29 9.90 6.92
CA GLY A 32 -17.63 10.42 6.75
C GLY A 32 -18.11 10.53 5.30
N GLN A 33 -17.25 10.32 4.33
CA GLN A 33 -17.63 10.39 2.92
C GLN A 33 -18.40 9.13 2.51
N GLY A 34 -19.55 9.30 1.88
CA GLY A 34 -20.30 8.18 1.30
C GLY A 34 -20.64 7.05 2.27
N GLY A 35 -20.88 7.36 3.54
CA GLY A 35 -21.14 6.37 4.56
C GLY A 35 -19.90 5.78 5.22
N ALA A 36 -18.68 6.23 4.85
CA ALA A 36 -17.46 5.82 5.51
C ALA A 36 -17.46 6.23 6.98
N GLY A 37 -17.13 5.29 7.86
CA GLY A 37 -17.11 5.54 9.30
C GLY A 37 -15.80 6.12 9.80
N TRP A 38 -15.71 6.19 11.13
CA TRP A 38 -14.52 6.64 11.84
C TRP A 38 -13.72 5.50 12.44
N VAL A 39 -14.19 4.26 12.29
CA VAL A 39 -13.52 3.05 12.72
C VAL A 39 -13.31 2.17 11.49
N THR A 40 -12.09 1.76 11.25
CA THR A 40 -11.74 0.91 10.13
C THR A 40 -12.04 -0.56 10.43
N ALA A 41 -11.99 -1.42 9.39
CA ALA A 41 -12.21 -2.85 9.55
C ALA A 41 -11.20 -3.51 10.48
N SER A 42 -10.02 -2.92 10.65
CA SER A 42 -9.02 -3.38 11.63
C SER A 42 -9.42 -3.14 13.08
N GLY A 43 -10.49 -2.35 13.31
CA GLY A 43 -10.93 -1.95 14.65
C GLY A 43 -10.30 -0.66 15.15
N ASP A 44 -9.45 -0.03 14.36
CA ASP A 44 -8.77 1.20 14.75
C ASP A 44 -9.64 2.42 14.49
N ARG A 45 -9.70 3.31 15.48
CA ARG A 45 -10.39 4.58 15.34
C ARG A 45 -9.49 5.59 14.64
N ILE A 46 -10.04 6.34 13.68
CA ILE A 46 -9.31 7.37 12.96
C ILE A 46 -9.18 8.61 13.84
N ASN A 47 -7.95 8.99 14.15
CA ASN A 47 -7.65 10.27 14.79
C ASN A 47 -7.54 11.34 13.71
N TYR A 48 -8.53 12.22 13.64
CA TYR A 48 -8.60 13.19 12.56
C TYR A 48 -7.46 14.21 12.58
N ASP A 49 -7.02 14.62 13.77
CA ASP A 49 -5.90 15.56 13.89
C ASP A 49 -4.62 14.96 13.31
N LYS A 50 -4.36 13.70 13.59
CA LYS A 50 -3.22 13.00 13.02
C LYS A 50 -3.35 12.81 11.51
N LEU A 51 -4.56 12.51 11.03
CA LEU A 51 -4.82 12.39 9.60
C LEU A 51 -4.61 13.73 8.90
N LYS A 52 -5.16 14.79 9.45
CA LYS A 52 -5.04 16.15 8.92
C LYS A 52 -3.59 16.62 8.84
N ASN A 53 -2.76 16.17 9.77
CA ASN A 53 -1.33 16.49 9.81
C ASN A 53 -0.46 15.46 9.07
N TYR A 54 -1.08 14.55 8.31
CA TYR A 54 -0.39 13.54 7.52
C TYR A 54 0.48 12.58 8.35
N GLN A 55 0.14 12.41 9.62
CA GLN A 55 0.79 11.45 10.51
C GLN A 55 0.21 10.05 10.40
N ILE A 56 -0.99 9.93 9.84
CA ILE A 56 -1.65 8.65 9.52
C ILE A 56 -1.58 8.45 8.01
N ARG A 57 -1.06 7.30 7.61
CA ARG A 57 -1.04 6.86 6.22
C ARG A 57 -1.63 5.46 6.17
N TRP A 58 -2.96 5.40 6.04
CA TRP A 58 -3.72 4.15 6.04
C TRP A 58 -4.42 3.94 4.71
N VAL A 59 -4.57 2.68 4.33
CA VAL A 59 -5.26 2.29 3.10
C VAL A 59 -6.27 1.19 3.37
N ALA A 60 -7.29 1.12 2.52
CA ALA A 60 -8.17 -0.02 2.36
C ALA A 60 -7.77 -0.78 1.11
N LEU A 61 -7.83 -2.09 1.15
CA LEU A 61 -7.61 -2.96 -0.01
C LEU A 61 -8.89 -3.69 -0.36
N SER A 62 -9.06 -4.02 -1.64
CA SER A 62 -10.15 -4.87 -2.08
C SER A 62 -10.00 -6.29 -1.55
N HIS A 63 -11.12 -7.02 -1.42
CA HIS A 63 -11.16 -8.34 -0.78
C HIS A 63 -10.22 -9.36 -1.41
N ASP A 64 -10.03 -9.32 -2.71
CA ASP A 64 -9.13 -10.22 -3.43
C ASP A 64 -7.68 -10.13 -2.94
N MET A 65 -7.25 -8.94 -2.50
CA MET A 65 -5.90 -8.76 -1.96
C MET A 65 -5.70 -9.56 -0.67
N PHE A 66 -6.74 -9.65 0.16
CA PHE A 66 -6.69 -10.47 1.38
C PHE A 66 -6.82 -11.96 1.08
N LYS A 67 -7.80 -12.34 0.26
CA LYS A 67 -8.13 -13.75 0.01
C LYS A 67 -7.14 -14.45 -0.92
N GLN A 68 -6.69 -13.77 -1.96
CA GLN A 68 -5.87 -14.38 -3.00
C GLN A 68 -4.39 -14.06 -2.88
N HIS A 69 -4.05 -12.93 -2.27
CA HIS A 69 -2.67 -12.43 -2.25
C HIS A 69 -2.07 -12.30 -0.86
N GLY A 70 -2.79 -12.74 0.16
CA GLY A 70 -2.25 -12.88 1.51
C GLY A 70 -1.97 -11.60 2.27
N PHE A 71 -2.56 -10.47 1.87
CA PHE A 71 -2.47 -9.25 2.66
C PHE A 71 -3.28 -9.39 3.94
N LYS A 72 -2.83 -8.74 5.00
CA LYS A 72 -3.47 -8.76 6.32
C LYS A 72 -3.57 -7.36 6.89
N MET A 73 -4.54 -7.15 7.77
CA MET A 73 -4.63 -5.91 8.54
C MET A 73 -3.34 -5.69 9.31
N GLY A 74 -2.81 -4.48 9.24
CA GLY A 74 -1.54 -4.12 9.87
C GLY A 74 -0.32 -4.27 8.98
N ASP A 75 -0.45 -4.89 7.82
CA ASP A 75 0.68 -4.98 6.88
C ASP A 75 1.12 -3.59 6.47
N VAL A 76 2.42 -3.37 6.44
CA VAL A 76 3.02 -2.18 5.86
C VAL A 76 3.32 -2.47 4.40
N ILE A 77 2.86 -1.59 3.53
CA ILE A 77 3.08 -1.70 2.09
C ILE A 77 3.91 -0.53 1.59
N ILE A 78 4.61 -0.76 0.49
CA ILE A 78 5.31 0.29 -0.23
C ILE A 78 4.52 0.59 -1.49
N VAL A 79 4.16 1.86 -1.67
CA VAL A 79 3.35 2.35 -2.79
C VAL A 79 4.21 3.14 -3.75
N GLU A 80 4.03 2.88 -5.04
CA GLU A 80 4.59 3.69 -6.12
C GLU A 80 3.47 4.13 -7.05
N SER A 81 3.35 5.43 -7.26
CA SER A 81 2.36 6.04 -8.14
C SER A 81 3.07 6.92 -9.17
N GLU A 82 2.69 6.78 -10.42
CA GLU A 82 3.18 7.65 -11.49
C GLU A 82 2.42 8.98 -11.52
N THR A 83 1.14 8.95 -11.12
CA THR A 83 0.25 10.12 -11.22
C THR A 83 0.25 10.99 -9.98
N THR A 84 0.53 10.42 -8.81
CA THR A 84 0.47 11.14 -7.53
C THR A 84 1.73 10.82 -6.71
N PRO A 85 2.88 11.46 -7.01
CA PRO A 85 4.13 11.14 -6.32
C PRO A 85 4.08 11.34 -4.80
N ALA A 86 3.22 12.24 -4.32
CA ALA A 86 3.10 12.53 -2.89
C ALA A 86 2.62 11.32 -2.05
N ILE A 87 1.99 10.32 -2.68
CA ILE A 87 1.57 9.11 -1.97
C ILE A 87 2.61 7.98 -2.04
N ASN A 88 3.74 8.19 -2.69
CA ASN A 88 4.80 7.18 -2.71
C ASN A 88 5.33 6.92 -1.29
N GLY A 89 5.73 5.68 -1.05
CA GLY A 89 6.29 5.27 0.23
C GLY A 89 5.38 4.37 1.04
N GLU A 90 5.54 4.40 2.36
CA GLU A 90 4.88 3.47 3.26
C GLU A 90 3.45 3.86 3.59
N TRP A 91 2.58 2.85 3.59
CA TRP A 91 1.20 2.93 4.06
C TRP A 91 0.87 1.66 4.84
N VAL A 92 -0.10 1.74 5.73
CA VAL A 92 -0.53 0.60 6.54
C VAL A 92 -1.92 0.14 6.11
N VAL A 93 -2.09 -1.15 5.92
CA VAL A 93 -3.38 -1.74 5.59
C VAL A 93 -4.25 -1.78 6.85
N LYS A 94 -5.32 -0.99 6.85
CA LYS A 94 -6.20 -0.84 8.02
C LYS A 94 -7.66 -1.09 7.72
N ASP A 95 -8.02 -1.20 6.44
CA ASP A 95 -9.41 -1.30 6.08
C ASP A 95 -9.61 -2.21 4.86
N LYS A 96 -10.86 -2.53 4.61
CA LYS A 96 -11.29 -3.38 3.52
C LYS A 96 -12.35 -2.66 2.71
N MET A 97 -12.21 -2.70 1.40
CA MET A 97 -13.17 -2.09 0.48
C MET A 97 -14.42 -2.97 0.32
N GLY A 98 -15.43 -2.45 -0.38
CA GLY A 98 -16.64 -3.19 -0.65
C GLY A 98 -16.39 -4.52 -1.38
N PRO A 99 -17.22 -5.55 -1.12
CA PRO A 99 -16.93 -6.93 -1.57
C PRO A 99 -16.94 -7.15 -3.08
N ARG A 100 -17.49 -6.22 -3.85
CA ARG A 100 -17.55 -6.33 -5.32
C ARG A 100 -16.34 -5.76 -6.02
N LEU A 101 -15.50 -5.02 -5.31
CA LEU A 101 -14.33 -4.37 -5.89
C LEU A 101 -13.17 -5.37 -5.99
N ARG A 102 -12.39 -5.23 -7.06
CA ARG A 102 -11.23 -6.08 -7.34
C ARG A 102 -10.05 -5.21 -7.75
N LYS A 103 -8.86 -5.63 -7.35
CA LYS A 103 -7.58 -4.96 -7.69
C LYS A 103 -7.64 -3.47 -7.43
N ARG A 104 -8.10 -3.10 -6.24
CA ARG A 104 -8.27 -1.70 -5.85
C ARG A 104 -7.63 -1.40 -4.51
N ILE A 105 -7.25 -0.14 -4.38
CA ILE A 105 -6.74 0.43 -3.14
C ILE A 105 -7.37 1.80 -2.94
N ASP A 106 -7.78 2.09 -1.72
CA ASP A 106 -8.35 3.39 -1.36
C ASP A 106 -7.49 4.03 -0.27
N PHE A 107 -7.03 5.24 -0.53
CA PHE A 107 -6.17 5.98 0.38
C PHE A 107 -7.01 6.84 1.30
N LEU A 108 -6.83 6.68 2.61
CA LEU A 108 -7.48 7.52 3.61
C LEU A 108 -6.80 8.89 3.60
N THR A 109 -7.58 9.93 3.32
CA THR A 109 -7.06 11.30 3.22
C THR A 109 -7.90 12.23 4.08
N PRO A 110 -7.35 13.37 4.52
CA PRO A 110 -8.17 14.41 5.15
C PRO A 110 -8.99 15.15 4.09
N ARG A 111 -10.01 15.86 4.52
CA ARG A 111 -10.73 16.77 3.63
C ARG A 111 -9.76 17.83 3.11
N GLY A 112 -9.84 18.12 1.82
CA GLY A 112 -8.97 19.09 1.19
C GLY A 112 -7.50 18.70 1.27
N ASP A 113 -7.20 17.40 1.10
CA ASP A 113 -5.83 16.91 1.18
C ASP A 113 -4.91 17.63 0.19
N LYS A 114 -3.62 17.66 0.56
CA LYS A 114 -2.58 18.35 -0.23
C LYS A 114 -1.76 17.37 -1.07
N TYR A 115 -2.21 16.12 -1.20
CA TYR A 115 -1.49 15.13 -2.03
C TYR A 115 -1.57 15.42 -3.53
N ASN A 116 -2.50 16.28 -3.95
CA ASN A 116 -2.79 16.50 -5.36
C ASN A 116 -3.15 15.17 -6.05
N PHE A 117 -4.04 14.42 -5.40
CA PHE A 117 -4.36 13.04 -5.76
C PHE A 117 -5.07 12.95 -7.10
N ARG A 118 -4.60 12.04 -7.93
CA ARG A 118 -5.26 11.67 -9.20
C ARG A 118 -5.53 10.18 -9.19
N ASN A 119 -6.77 9.80 -9.45
CA ASN A 119 -7.12 8.40 -9.60
C ASN A 119 -6.30 7.79 -10.72
N GLY A 120 -5.88 6.55 -10.53
CA GLY A 120 -5.08 5.86 -11.53
C GLY A 120 -4.42 4.62 -10.98
N ALA A 121 -3.46 4.09 -11.73
CA ALA A 121 -2.75 2.89 -11.33
C ALA A 121 -1.64 3.21 -10.33
N VAL A 122 -1.54 2.37 -9.32
CA VAL A 122 -0.40 2.34 -8.40
C VAL A 122 0.13 0.91 -8.32
N THR A 123 1.39 0.79 -8.00
CA THR A 123 2.03 -0.50 -7.71
C THR A 123 2.25 -0.59 -6.21
N ILE A 124 1.90 -1.72 -5.62
CA ILE A 124 2.14 -1.97 -4.21
C ILE A 124 2.91 -3.26 -4.00
N ARG A 125 3.66 -3.32 -2.92
CA ARG A 125 4.29 -4.55 -2.41
C ARG A 125 4.34 -4.50 -0.90
N LYS A 126 4.45 -5.66 -0.28
CA LYS A 126 4.66 -5.70 1.17
C LYS A 126 6.06 -5.20 1.50
N LYS A 127 6.15 -4.42 2.57
CA LYS A 127 7.46 -4.02 3.10
C LYS A 127 8.15 -5.24 3.70
N LYS A 128 9.44 -5.41 3.41
CA LYS A 128 10.25 -6.48 3.98
C LYS A 128 10.65 -6.12 5.41
N LYS A 129 10.91 -7.16 6.24
CA LYS A 129 11.25 -6.96 7.65
C LYS A 129 12.51 -6.12 7.87
N ASP A 130 13.46 -6.20 6.97
CA ASP A 130 14.76 -5.53 7.06
C ASP A 130 14.83 -4.24 6.21
N GLU A 131 13.70 -3.83 5.71
CA GLU A 131 13.59 -2.66 4.84
C GLU A 131 13.31 -1.38 5.64
#